data_00b206142e5b88167d8e8e995be23195
#
_entry.id   00b206142e5b88167d8e8e995be23195
#
_cell.length_a   1.000
_cell.length_b   1.000
_cell.length_c   1.000
_cell.angle_alpha   90.00
_cell.angle_beta   90.00
_cell.angle_gamma   90.00
#
_symmetry.space_group_name_H-M   'P 1'
#
loop_
_entity.id
_entity.type
_entity.pdbx_description
1 polymer ?
#
loop_
_entity_poly.entity_id
_entity_poly.type
_entity_poly.pdbx_seq_one_letter_code
_entity_poly.pdbx_strand_id
1 'polypeptide(L)'
;MNIRDTLQTQLALPPHIRLNNADLDPAAIRAVMISEVVPADPAQDFYVGPDADYAATALALFRQAGVEADSLADLLHQGIYITNAVKTPKTAYAVDPAAFEESLPILEAELALFPNVQVIVLCGDVAKKMYNRIARRTLKRSVIPSGATYKIRAAAYYHGDIRVIPSYIITGGNLLIEKSKVAMIVQDIAAMCELIR
;
A
#
# COMPACT_ATOMS: atom_id res chain seq x y z
N MET A 1 -5.74 -17.92 -0.61
CA MET A 1 -7.09 -17.31 -0.67
C MET A 1 -7.08 -16.16 -1.68
N ASN A 2 -8.22 -15.81 -2.28
CA ASN A 2 -8.36 -14.61 -3.11
C ASN A 2 -8.82 -13.43 -2.25
N ILE A 3 -8.10 -12.30 -2.31
CA ILE A 3 -8.37 -11.11 -1.50
C ILE A 3 -9.74 -10.52 -1.82
N ARG A 4 -10.03 -10.30 -3.13
CA ARG A 4 -11.30 -9.70 -3.57
C ARG A 4 -12.49 -10.53 -3.12
N ASP A 5 -12.47 -11.82 -3.39
CA ASP A 5 -13.60 -12.71 -3.10
C ASP A 5 -13.85 -12.81 -1.59
N THR A 6 -12.77 -12.83 -0.80
CA THR A 6 -12.86 -12.86 0.66
C THR A 6 -13.49 -11.58 1.21
N LEU A 7 -13.01 -10.40 0.81
CA LEU A 7 -13.55 -9.12 1.29
C LEU A 7 -14.97 -8.87 0.79
N GLN A 8 -15.30 -9.25 -0.44
CA GLN A 8 -16.68 -9.15 -0.96
C GLN A 8 -17.65 -10.01 -0.16
N THR A 9 -17.22 -11.22 0.22
CA THR A 9 -18.05 -12.13 1.05
C THR A 9 -18.24 -11.58 2.46
N GLN A 10 -17.19 -11.02 3.06
CA GLN A 10 -17.23 -10.51 4.43
C GLN A 10 -18.02 -9.21 4.59
N LEU A 11 -17.96 -8.32 3.62
CA LEU A 11 -18.42 -6.94 3.74
C LEU A 11 -19.61 -6.58 2.84
N ALA A 12 -20.06 -7.50 1.96
CA ALA A 12 -21.14 -7.25 0.99
C ALA A 12 -20.96 -5.92 0.23
N LEU A 13 -19.78 -5.72 -0.36
CA LEU A 13 -19.36 -4.45 -0.93
C LEU A 13 -20.09 -4.08 -2.21
N PRO A 14 -20.38 -2.78 -2.44
CA PRO A 14 -20.98 -2.32 -3.67
C PRO A 14 -20.02 -2.47 -4.88
N PRO A 15 -20.57 -2.57 -6.12
CA PRO A 15 -19.78 -2.92 -7.31
C PRO A 15 -18.75 -1.85 -7.75
N HIS A 16 -18.88 -0.60 -7.28
CA HIS A 16 -17.90 0.44 -7.58
C HIS A 16 -16.62 0.35 -6.76
N ILE A 17 -16.62 -0.45 -5.68
CA ILE A 17 -15.43 -0.71 -4.86
C ILE A 17 -14.49 -1.63 -5.64
N ARG A 18 -13.24 -1.22 -5.72
CA ARG A 18 -12.19 -2.00 -6.38
C ARG A 18 -11.25 -2.62 -5.38
N LEU A 19 -11.11 -3.93 -5.50
CA LEU A 19 -10.26 -4.75 -4.66
C LEU A 19 -9.24 -5.49 -5.53
N ASN A 20 -8.08 -5.74 -4.97
CA ASN A 20 -7.05 -6.52 -5.62
C ASN A 20 -7.53 -7.95 -5.90
N ASN A 21 -7.47 -8.36 -7.16
CA ASN A 21 -7.72 -9.75 -7.56
C ASN A 21 -6.41 -10.54 -7.45
N ALA A 22 -6.03 -10.87 -6.22
CA ALA A 22 -4.77 -11.53 -5.93
C ALA A 22 -4.99 -12.79 -5.10
N ASP A 23 -4.43 -13.91 -5.57
CA ASP A 23 -4.36 -15.16 -4.82
C ASP A 23 -3.09 -15.21 -4.01
N LEU A 24 -3.21 -15.41 -2.70
CA LEU A 24 -2.06 -15.45 -1.80
C LEU A 24 -2.33 -16.29 -0.55
N ASP A 25 -1.26 -16.63 0.17
CA ASP A 25 -1.32 -17.13 1.53
C ASP A 25 -1.19 -15.95 2.52
N PRO A 26 -2.25 -15.62 3.29
CA PRO A 26 -2.20 -14.52 4.24
C PRO A 26 -1.13 -14.69 5.32
N ALA A 27 -0.81 -15.93 5.70
CA ALA A 27 0.21 -16.22 6.70
C ALA A 27 1.63 -15.99 6.19
N ALA A 28 1.83 -15.98 4.86
CA ALA A 28 3.12 -15.69 4.23
C ALA A 28 3.42 -14.19 4.16
N ILE A 29 2.40 -13.31 4.23
CA ILE A 29 2.60 -11.85 4.09
C ILE A 29 3.25 -11.30 5.36
N ARG A 30 4.40 -10.64 5.16
CA ARG A 30 5.24 -10.00 6.20
C ARG A 30 5.26 -8.49 6.07
N ALA A 31 5.11 -7.96 4.85
CA ALA A 31 5.04 -6.53 4.60
C ALA A 31 3.80 -6.16 3.78
N VAL A 32 3.19 -5.02 4.11
CA VAL A 32 2.13 -4.41 3.32
C VAL A 32 2.54 -3.01 2.91
N MET A 33 2.53 -2.73 1.61
CA MET A 33 2.69 -1.37 1.07
C MET A 33 1.31 -0.81 0.73
N ILE A 34 0.97 0.33 1.30
CA ILE A 34 -0.31 1.00 1.08
C ILE A 34 -0.08 2.21 0.19
N SER A 35 -0.54 2.15 -1.05
CA SER A 35 -0.59 3.27 -1.99
C SER A 35 -1.84 4.13 -1.75
N GLU A 36 -2.07 5.15 -2.56
CA GLU A 36 -3.13 6.13 -2.26
C GLU A 36 -4.52 5.69 -2.73
N VAL A 37 -4.78 5.72 -4.04
CA VAL A 37 -6.12 5.56 -4.62
C VAL A 37 -6.06 4.61 -5.80
N VAL A 38 -7.06 3.77 -5.95
CA VAL A 38 -7.21 2.94 -7.16
C VAL A 38 -7.30 3.82 -8.40
N PRO A 39 -6.69 3.43 -9.54
CA PRO A 39 -6.69 4.24 -10.77
C PRO A 39 -8.10 4.36 -11.35
N ALA A 40 -8.33 5.40 -12.15
CA ALA A 40 -9.60 5.57 -12.86
C ALA A 40 -9.84 4.40 -13.84
N ASP A 41 -8.81 4.03 -14.61
CA ASP A 41 -8.81 2.85 -15.47
C ASP A 41 -8.39 1.59 -14.68
N PRO A 42 -9.30 0.60 -14.49
CA PRO A 42 -8.96 -0.62 -13.77
C PRO A 42 -7.83 -1.44 -14.41
N ALA A 43 -7.59 -1.29 -15.70
CA ALA A 43 -6.50 -1.99 -16.40
C ALA A 43 -5.10 -1.50 -15.97
N GLN A 44 -5.02 -0.37 -15.25
CA GLN A 44 -3.76 0.22 -14.79
C GLN A 44 -3.45 -0.08 -13.32
N ASP A 45 -4.31 -0.85 -12.62
CA ASP A 45 -4.14 -1.16 -11.20
C ASP A 45 -3.11 -2.28 -10.97
N PHE A 46 -2.79 -2.49 -9.69
CA PHE A 46 -2.01 -3.64 -9.24
C PHE A 46 -2.72 -4.97 -9.59
N TYR A 47 -1.98 -6.03 -9.79
CA TYR A 47 -2.45 -7.41 -10.03
C TYR A 47 -3.30 -7.63 -11.29
N VAL A 48 -3.28 -6.69 -12.23
CA VAL A 48 -3.89 -6.86 -13.57
C VAL A 48 -2.89 -7.46 -14.55
N GLY A 49 -1.64 -7.00 -14.48
CA GLY A 49 -0.53 -7.49 -15.28
C GLY A 49 0.73 -6.66 -15.03
N PRO A 50 1.91 -7.16 -15.41
CA PRO A 50 3.19 -6.48 -15.14
C PRO A 50 3.34 -5.15 -15.91
N ASP A 51 2.63 -4.98 -17.02
CA ASP A 51 2.66 -3.78 -17.85
C ASP A 51 1.63 -2.72 -17.42
N ALA A 52 0.74 -3.03 -16.49
CA ALA A 52 -0.17 -2.04 -15.92
C ALA A 52 0.64 -0.93 -15.21
N ASP A 53 0.26 0.34 -15.37
CA ASP A 53 1.06 1.50 -14.93
C ASP A 53 1.48 1.42 -13.46
N TYR A 54 0.55 1.02 -12.57
CA TYR A 54 0.84 0.89 -11.14
C TYR A 54 1.81 -0.26 -10.85
N ALA A 55 1.63 -1.42 -11.50
CA ALA A 55 2.50 -2.58 -11.35
C ALA A 55 3.90 -2.29 -11.92
N ALA A 56 3.98 -1.77 -13.15
CA ALA A 56 5.24 -1.47 -13.82
C ALA A 56 6.08 -0.45 -13.05
N THR A 57 5.44 0.62 -12.53
CA THR A 57 6.12 1.63 -11.71
C THR A 57 6.66 1.02 -10.42
N ALA A 58 5.84 0.25 -9.69
CA ALA A 58 6.27 -0.40 -8.46
C ALA A 58 7.43 -1.37 -8.71
N LEU A 59 7.31 -2.26 -9.70
CA LEU A 59 8.36 -3.22 -10.05
C LEU A 59 9.69 -2.54 -10.40
N ALA A 60 9.64 -1.41 -11.12
CA ALA A 60 10.84 -0.63 -11.43
C ALA A 60 11.56 -0.13 -10.15
N LEU A 61 10.78 0.29 -9.13
CA LEU A 61 11.32 0.73 -7.84
C LEU A 61 11.91 -0.44 -7.05
N PHE A 62 11.25 -1.60 -7.04
CA PHE A 62 11.76 -2.81 -6.39
C PHE A 62 13.07 -3.29 -7.01
N ARG A 63 13.16 -3.31 -8.35
CA ARG A 63 14.42 -3.66 -9.05
C ARG A 63 15.56 -2.71 -8.69
N GLN A 64 15.29 -1.40 -8.59
CA GLN A 64 16.30 -0.43 -8.15
C GLN A 64 16.71 -0.64 -6.68
N ALA A 65 15.84 -1.21 -5.85
CA ALA A 65 16.17 -1.59 -4.47
C ALA A 65 16.89 -2.94 -4.36
N GLY A 66 17.21 -3.60 -5.49
CA GLY A 66 17.89 -4.88 -5.52
C GLY A 66 16.96 -6.08 -5.26
N VAL A 67 15.65 -5.91 -5.39
CA VAL A 67 14.67 -6.98 -5.28
C VAL A 67 14.37 -7.54 -6.67
N GLU A 68 14.66 -8.82 -6.87
CA GLU A 68 14.36 -9.51 -8.12
C GLU A 68 12.87 -9.90 -8.14
N ALA A 69 12.09 -9.25 -9.00
CA ALA A 69 10.70 -9.54 -9.25
C ALA A 69 10.30 -9.08 -10.66
N ASP A 70 9.67 -9.94 -11.42
CA ASP A 70 9.15 -9.65 -12.76
C ASP A 70 7.64 -9.38 -12.74
N SER A 71 6.98 -9.77 -11.66
CA SER A 71 5.56 -9.56 -11.43
C SER A 71 5.26 -9.24 -9.96
N LEU A 72 4.05 -8.73 -9.69
CA LEU A 72 3.60 -8.58 -8.30
C LEU A 72 3.35 -9.94 -7.63
N ALA A 73 3.12 -11.02 -8.39
CA ALA A 73 3.05 -12.36 -7.84
C ALA A 73 4.39 -12.80 -7.22
N ASP A 74 5.51 -12.40 -7.82
CA ASP A 74 6.84 -12.67 -7.24
C ASP A 74 7.03 -11.94 -5.91
N LEU A 75 6.53 -10.71 -5.79
CA LEU A 75 6.54 -9.98 -4.51
C LEU A 75 5.65 -10.67 -3.46
N LEU A 76 4.47 -11.18 -3.85
CA LEU A 76 3.63 -11.97 -2.94
C LEU A 76 4.35 -13.21 -2.42
N HIS A 77 5.06 -13.94 -3.28
CA HIS A 77 5.89 -15.09 -2.87
C HIS A 77 7.02 -14.70 -1.92
N GLN A 78 7.50 -13.46 -2.00
CA GLN A 78 8.48 -12.90 -1.07
C GLN A 78 7.85 -12.29 0.19
N GLY A 79 6.53 -12.45 0.38
CA GLY A 79 5.81 -11.97 1.56
C GLY A 79 5.45 -10.49 1.53
N ILE A 80 5.45 -9.85 0.36
CA ILE A 80 5.14 -8.43 0.18
C ILE A 80 3.82 -8.27 -0.57
N TYR A 81 2.85 -7.63 0.06
CA TYR A 81 1.56 -7.28 -0.55
C TYR A 81 1.45 -5.78 -0.77
N ILE A 82 0.89 -5.37 -1.92
CA ILE A 82 0.68 -3.95 -2.25
C ILE A 82 -0.82 -3.71 -2.39
N THR A 83 -1.32 -2.63 -1.81
CA THR A 83 -2.73 -2.24 -1.93
C THR A 83 -2.92 -0.73 -2.01
N ASN A 84 -4.14 -0.28 -2.30
CA ASN A 84 -4.54 1.12 -2.29
C ASN A 84 -5.35 1.44 -1.03
N ALA A 85 -5.12 2.59 -0.41
CA ALA A 85 -5.85 3.03 0.78
C ALA A 85 -7.32 3.37 0.48
N VAL A 86 -7.58 3.98 -0.68
CA VAL A 86 -8.92 4.32 -1.15
C VAL A 86 -9.32 3.38 -2.27
N LYS A 87 -10.45 2.71 -2.08
CA LYS A 87 -10.98 1.66 -2.96
C LYS A 87 -11.97 2.16 -4.01
N THR A 88 -12.35 3.43 -3.91
CA THR A 88 -13.19 4.12 -4.89
C THR A 88 -12.32 4.84 -5.91
N PRO A 89 -12.55 4.65 -7.23
CA PRO A 89 -11.75 5.29 -8.26
C PRO A 89 -11.72 6.80 -8.15
N LYS A 90 -10.56 7.38 -8.38
CA LYS A 90 -10.39 8.83 -8.39
C LYS A 90 -11.01 9.44 -9.64
N THR A 91 -12.01 10.28 -9.46
CA THR A 91 -12.73 10.98 -10.56
C THR A 91 -12.34 12.45 -10.68
N ALA A 92 -11.61 13.02 -9.71
CA ALA A 92 -11.18 14.41 -9.67
C ALA A 92 -9.77 14.54 -9.12
N TYR A 93 -9.20 15.74 -9.13
CA TYR A 93 -7.87 16.01 -8.56
C TYR A 93 -7.79 15.66 -7.07
N ALA A 94 -8.78 16.08 -6.29
CA ALA A 94 -8.88 15.72 -4.88
C ALA A 94 -9.73 14.46 -4.68
N VAL A 95 -9.41 13.68 -3.65
CA VAL A 95 -10.21 12.53 -3.24
C VAL A 95 -11.44 13.03 -2.49
N ASP A 96 -12.63 12.55 -2.87
CA ASP A 96 -13.87 12.86 -2.19
C ASP A 96 -13.80 12.40 -0.71
N PRO A 97 -14.18 13.24 0.26
CA PRO A 97 -14.31 12.83 1.65
C PRO A 97 -15.14 11.56 1.87
N ALA A 98 -16.21 11.36 1.11
CA ALA A 98 -17.03 10.17 1.17
C ALA A 98 -16.26 8.89 0.80
N ALA A 99 -15.36 8.97 -0.18
CA ALA A 99 -14.50 7.84 -0.58
C ALA A 99 -13.55 7.39 0.54
N PHE A 100 -13.08 8.32 1.38
CA PHE A 100 -12.31 7.97 2.59
C PHE A 100 -13.14 7.20 3.60
N GLU A 101 -14.36 7.68 3.89
CA GLU A 101 -15.24 7.03 4.87
C GLU A 101 -15.64 5.62 4.42
N GLU A 102 -15.95 5.46 3.14
CA GLU A 102 -16.32 4.18 2.55
C GLU A 102 -15.15 3.20 2.52
N SER A 103 -13.96 3.67 2.17
CA SER A 103 -12.76 2.81 2.03
C SER A 103 -12.13 2.42 3.37
N LEU A 104 -12.34 3.20 4.44
CA LEU A 104 -11.66 2.99 5.72
C LEU A 104 -11.96 1.61 6.35
N PRO A 105 -13.23 1.17 6.49
CA PRO A 105 -13.53 -0.15 7.03
C PRO A 105 -13.02 -1.28 6.13
N ILE A 106 -12.96 -1.05 4.82
CA ILE A 106 -12.47 -2.04 3.86
C ILE A 106 -10.96 -2.24 4.02
N LEU A 107 -10.20 -1.14 4.09
CA LEU A 107 -8.76 -1.19 4.32
C LEU A 107 -8.44 -1.85 5.67
N GLU A 108 -9.21 -1.53 6.72
CA GLU A 108 -9.04 -2.13 8.04
C GLU A 108 -9.28 -3.65 8.01
N ALA A 109 -10.34 -4.11 7.34
CA ALA A 109 -10.64 -5.52 7.17
C ALA A 109 -9.57 -6.23 6.32
N GLU A 110 -9.09 -5.59 5.25
CA GLU A 110 -8.02 -6.12 4.40
C GLU A 110 -6.71 -6.32 5.18
N LEU A 111 -6.31 -5.35 5.98
CA LEU A 111 -5.11 -5.45 6.82
C LEU A 111 -5.24 -6.54 7.90
N ALA A 112 -6.44 -6.75 8.41
CA ALA A 112 -6.73 -7.80 9.41
C ALA A 112 -6.60 -9.24 8.85
N LEU A 113 -6.56 -9.40 7.51
CA LEU A 113 -6.32 -10.71 6.90
C LEU A 113 -4.89 -11.23 7.12
N PHE A 114 -3.93 -10.38 7.44
CA PHE A 114 -2.50 -10.71 7.48
C PHE A 114 -1.96 -10.82 8.92
N PRO A 115 -1.98 -12.03 9.52
CA PRO A 115 -1.63 -12.19 10.93
C PRO A 115 -0.14 -12.00 11.25
N ASN A 116 0.73 -12.11 10.24
CA ASN A 116 2.18 -12.10 10.43
C ASN A 116 2.87 -10.84 9.88
N VAL A 117 2.11 -9.75 9.65
CA VAL A 117 2.69 -8.49 9.17
C VAL A 117 3.65 -7.91 10.21
N GLN A 118 4.84 -7.59 9.77
CA GLN A 118 5.92 -6.98 10.55
C GLN A 118 6.16 -5.52 10.15
N VAL A 119 5.89 -5.19 8.89
CA VAL A 119 6.14 -3.86 8.33
C VAL A 119 4.95 -3.37 7.51
N ILE A 120 4.58 -2.10 7.70
CA ILE A 120 3.65 -1.37 6.82
C ILE A 120 4.37 -0.15 6.26
N VAL A 121 4.38 -0.02 4.93
CA VAL A 121 4.92 1.15 4.22
C VAL A 121 3.77 2.00 3.70
N LEU A 122 3.74 3.28 4.07
CA LEU A 122 2.69 4.23 3.72
C LEU A 122 3.15 5.10 2.56
N CYS A 123 2.69 4.78 1.36
CA CYS A 123 3.14 5.36 0.11
C CYS A 123 2.30 6.59 -0.27
N GLY A 124 2.61 7.74 0.32
CA GLY A 124 1.94 9.01 0.08
C GLY A 124 1.07 9.52 1.23
N ASP A 125 0.54 10.73 1.07
CA ASP A 125 -0.18 11.44 2.14
C ASP A 125 -1.56 10.83 2.41
N VAL A 126 -2.25 10.35 1.38
CA VAL A 126 -3.54 9.66 1.52
C VAL A 126 -3.38 8.37 2.32
N ALA A 127 -2.36 7.56 2.01
CA ALA A 127 -2.07 6.34 2.75
C ALA A 127 -1.77 6.63 4.23
N LYS A 128 -0.92 7.65 4.52
CA LYS A 128 -0.63 8.10 5.89
C LYS A 128 -1.89 8.55 6.64
N LYS A 129 -2.75 9.34 5.98
CA LYS A 129 -4.01 9.82 6.56
C LYS A 129 -4.94 8.65 6.90
N MET A 130 -5.13 7.72 5.98
CA MET A 130 -6.03 6.57 6.15
C MET A 130 -5.52 5.63 7.25
N TYR A 131 -4.24 5.28 7.23
CA TYR A 131 -3.66 4.43 8.25
C TYR A 131 -3.69 5.07 9.65
N ASN A 132 -3.40 6.37 9.77
CA ASN A 132 -3.54 7.08 11.03
C ASN A 132 -4.98 7.09 11.58
N ARG A 133 -6.00 7.07 10.72
CA ARG A 133 -7.39 6.95 11.14
C ARG A 133 -7.68 5.57 11.75
N ILE A 134 -7.15 4.50 11.14
CA ILE A 134 -7.22 3.14 11.71
C ILE A 134 -6.49 3.10 13.05
N ALA A 135 -5.26 3.57 13.10
CA ALA A 135 -4.45 3.56 14.32
C ALA A 135 -5.08 4.33 15.48
N ARG A 136 -5.79 5.42 15.23
CA ARG A 136 -6.49 6.18 16.27
C ARG A 136 -7.61 5.40 16.94
N ARG A 137 -8.20 4.40 16.27
CA ARG A 137 -9.24 3.56 16.89
C ARG A 137 -8.68 2.70 18.04
N THR A 138 -7.45 2.23 17.88
CA THR A 138 -6.76 1.36 18.86
C THR A 138 -5.85 2.15 19.80
N LEU A 139 -4.96 2.99 19.27
CA LEU A 139 -3.93 3.70 20.02
C LEU A 139 -4.37 5.05 20.58
N LYS A 140 -5.55 5.58 20.17
CA LYS A 140 -6.05 6.94 20.50
C LYS A 140 -5.13 8.08 20.04
N ARG A 141 -4.13 7.77 19.21
CA ARG A 141 -3.17 8.71 18.63
C ARG A 141 -2.78 8.31 17.21
N SER A 142 -2.22 9.25 16.45
CA SER A 142 -1.60 8.95 15.15
C SER A 142 -0.27 8.21 15.37
N VAL A 143 0.04 7.26 14.47
CA VAL A 143 1.36 6.61 14.40
C VAL A 143 2.35 7.52 13.69
N ILE A 144 1.94 8.07 12.55
CA ILE A 144 2.80 8.96 11.75
C ILE A 144 2.44 10.42 12.08
N PRO A 145 3.41 11.26 12.48
CA PRO A 145 3.17 12.69 12.73
C PRO A 145 2.86 13.43 11.42
N SER A 146 2.28 14.62 11.54
CA SER A 146 2.17 15.53 10.42
C SER A 146 3.56 16.06 10.03
N GLY A 147 3.79 16.23 8.74
CA GLY A 147 5.07 16.75 8.25
C GLY A 147 5.41 16.26 6.85
N ALA A 148 6.35 16.94 6.21
CA ALA A 148 6.85 16.51 4.91
C ALA A 148 7.57 15.17 5.01
N THR A 149 7.29 14.26 4.08
CA THR A 149 7.79 12.89 4.10
C THR A 149 9.31 12.82 4.28
N TYR A 150 10.08 13.66 3.59
CA TYR A 150 11.55 13.65 3.70
C TYR A 150 12.07 13.99 5.11
N LYS A 151 11.27 14.70 5.92
CA LYS A 151 11.65 15.05 7.31
C LYS A 151 11.32 13.95 8.30
N ILE A 152 10.24 13.22 8.05
CA ILE A 152 9.71 12.24 9.01
C ILE A 152 10.11 10.79 8.68
N ARG A 153 10.47 10.46 7.44
CA ARG A 153 10.71 9.08 7.01
C ARG A 153 11.86 8.36 7.71
N ALA A 154 12.85 9.09 8.20
CA ALA A 154 14.03 8.48 8.86
C ALA A 154 13.75 8.04 10.30
N ALA A 155 12.66 8.48 10.92
CA ALA A 155 12.32 8.12 12.29
C ALA A 155 11.64 6.75 12.36
N ALA A 156 11.76 6.10 13.52
CA ALA A 156 11.15 4.82 13.78
C ALA A 156 9.74 4.99 14.36
N TYR A 157 8.73 4.52 13.63
CA TYR A 157 7.34 4.52 14.07
C TYR A 157 6.82 3.09 14.21
N TYR A 158 5.94 2.86 15.17
CA TYR A 158 5.38 1.54 15.45
C TYR A 158 3.88 1.61 15.76
N HIS A 159 3.16 0.60 15.30
CA HIS A 159 1.79 0.30 15.71
C HIS A 159 1.79 -1.09 16.37
N GLY A 160 1.86 -1.12 17.70
CA GLY A 160 2.25 -2.35 18.42
C GLY A 160 3.66 -2.76 18.02
N ASP A 161 3.84 -4.00 17.59
CA ASP A 161 5.12 -4.54 17.12
C ASP A 161 5.36 -4.30 15.62
N ILE A 162 4.37 -3.75 14.90
CA ILE A 162 4.48 -3.50 13.46
C ILE A 162 5.26 -2.21 13.21
N ARG A 163 6.35 -2.30 12.47
CA ARG A 163 7.12 -1.15 11.98
C ARG A 163 6.31 -0.40 10.93
N VAL A 164 6.16 0.92 11.05
CA VAL A 164 5.46 1.74 10.06
C VAL A 164 6.44 2.73 9.43
N ILE A 165 6.57 2.68 8.10
CA ILE A 165 7.51 3.50 7.32
C ILE A 165 6.71 4.48 6.46
N PRO A 166 6.77 5.80 6.71
CA PRO A 166 6.20 6.78 5.79
C PRO A 166 7.12 6.94 4.56
N SER A 167 6.54 6.84 3.36
CA SER A 167 7.24 6.94 2.09
C SER A 167 6.46 7.81 1.10
N TYR A 168 6.93 7.88 -0.14
CA TYR A 168 6.28 8.59 -1.24
C TYR A 168 5.39 7.65 -2.06
N ILE A 169 4.55 8.24 -2.92
CA ILE A 169 3.72 7.52 -3.89
C ILE A 169 4.60 6.62 -4.77
N ILE A 170 4.15 5.40 -5.01
CA ILE A 170 4.86 4.40 -5.83
C ILE A 170 4.16 4.12 -7.18
N THR A 171 3.22 4.96 -7.57
CA THR A 171 2.38 4.80 -8.76
C THR A 171 2.52 5.98 -9.71
N GLY A 172 2.33 5.71 -11.01
CA GLY A 172 2.43 6.70 -12.08
C GLY A 172 3.84 6.84 -12.64
N GLY A 173 4.01 6.54 -13.94
CA GLY A 173 5.31 6.49 -14.61
C GLY A 173 6.13 7.78 -14.53
N ASN A 174 5.48 8.93 -14.35
CA ASN A 174 6.16 10.22 -14.15
C ASN A 174 6.98 10.29 -12.86
N LEU A 175 6.69 9.45 -11.88
CA LEU A 175 7.51 9.36 -10.65
C LEU A 175 8.96 8.99 -10.98
N LEU A 176 9.18 8.11 -11.95
CA LEU A 176 10.51 7.57 -12.25
C LEU A 176 11.51 8.63 -12.74
N ILE A 177 11.04 9.80 -13.17
CA ILE A 177 11.92 10.93 -13.53
C ILE A 177 12.31 11.79 -12.31
N GLU A 178 11.64 11.66 -11.19
CA GLU A 178 11.92 12.40 -9.94
C GLU A 178 13.01 11.70 -9.11
N LYS A 179 14.27 11.75 -9.59
CA LYS A 179 15.40 10.98 -9.05
C LYS A 179 15.56 11.03 -7.52
N SER A 180 15.34 12.18 -6.90
CA SER A 180 15.47 12.32 -5.44
C SER A 180 14.38 11.56 -4.67
N LYS A 181 13.13 11.57 -5.15
CA LYS A 181 12.05 10.77 -4.56
C LYS A 181 12.29 9.29 -4.80
N VAL A 182 12.66 8.90 -6.02
CA VAL A 182 12.99 7.51 -6.36
C VAL A 182 14.07 6.97 -5.41
N ALA A 183 15.17 7.72 -5.21
CA ALA A 183 16.23 7.29 -4.29
C ALA A 183 15.72 7.08 -2.84
N MET A 184 14.82 7.94 -2.35
CA MET A 184 14.23 7.78 -1.02
C MET A 184 13.29 6.58 -0.94
N ILE A 185 12.45 6.35 -1.96
CA ILE A 185 11.57 5.17 -2.02
C ILE A 185 12.38 3.88 -2.07
N VAL A 186 13.43 3.85 -2.87
CA VAL A 186 14.35 2.69 -2.97
C VAL A 186 14.97 2.35 -1.61
N GLN A 187 15.39 3.36 -0.86
CA GLN A 187 15.88 3.17 0.52
C GLN A 187 14.80 2.63 1.45
N ASP A 188 13.55 3.13 1.34
CA ASP A 188 12.43 2.67 2.18
C ASP A 188 12.07 1.21 1.85
N ILE A 189 12.08 0.81 0.57
CA ILE A 189 11.88 -0.58 0.13
C ILE A 189 13.01 -1.47 0.67
N ALA A 190 14.26 -1.05 0.54
CA ALA A 190 15.40 -1.81 1.07
C ALA A 190 15.27 -2.03 2.59
N ALA A 191 14.95 -0.97 3.34
CA ALA A 191 14.72 -1.06 4.78
C ALA A 191 13.55 -2.00 5.13
N MET A 192 12.45 -1.96 4.38
CA MET A 192 11.34 -2.91 4.54
C MET A 192 11.82 -4.35 4.33
N CYS A 193 12.55 -4.61 3.25
CA CYS A 193 13.04 -5.95 2.94
C CYS A 193 14.02 -6.50 4.00
N GLU A 194 14.82 -5.65 4.62
CA GLU A 194 15.71 -6.04 5.73
C GLU A 194 14.91 -6.47 6.97
N LEU A 195 13.78 -5.84 7.24
CA LEU A 195 12.94 -6.12 8.41
C LEU A 195 12.11 -7.41 8.31
N ILE A 196 11.87 -7.93 7.10
CA ILE A 196 11.04 -9.13 6.88
C ILE A 196 11.85 -10.40 6.54
N ARG A 197 13.19 -10.31 6.54
CA ARG A 197 14.10 -11.45 6.29
C ARG A 197 14.08 -12.48 7.40
#